data_4204d553795ac8c3f0cc9740fda28334
#
_entry.id   4204d553795ac8c3f0cc9740fda28334
#
_cell.length_a   1.000
_cell.length_b   1.000
_cell.length_c   1.000
_cell.angle_alpha   90.00
_cell.angle_beta   90.00
_cell.angle_gamma   90.00
#
_symmetry.space_group_name_H-M   'P 1'
#
loop_
_entity.id
_entity.type
_entity.pdbx_description
1 polymer ?
#
loop_
_entity_poly.entity_id
_entity_poly.type
_entity_poly.pdbx_seq_one_letter_code
_entity_poly.pdbx_strand_id
1 'polypeptide(L)'
;MTSYEKSIAYTDKVLQEIYEYGRDKMNLQAMLYCSDHGEDMKYRHSPELNDFNMVRIPFWIYLSRDYQLALPERYIALRQHSSDFFTNDLIYDVLCGLLGGESDSFYQSRLDISSPDYAINKDNALTLHGKRHVLEDPTLAEK
;
A
#
# COMPACT_ATOMS: atom_id res chain seq x y z
N MET A 1 -22.40 9.79 13.24
CA MET A 1 -21.59 9.33 12.10
C MET A 1 -21.85 10.28 10.93
N THR A 2 -20.82 10.94 10.44
CA THR A 2 -20.86 11.85 9.29
C THR A 2 -21.12 11.07 7.99
N SER A 3 -21.43 11.76 6.89
CA SER A 3 -21.57 11.13 5.57
C SER A 3 -20.27 10.46 5.13
N TYR A 4 -19.12 11.06 5.45
CA TYR A 4 -17.78 10.53 5.15
C TYR A 4 -17.49 9.24 5.93
N GLU A 5 -17.76 9.23 7.25
CA GLU A 5 -17.59 8.00 8.05
C GLU A 5 -18.47 6.85 7.57
N LYS A 6 -19.68 7.16 7.09
CA LYS A 6 -20.58 6.16 6.51
C LYS A 6 -20.02 5.58 5.20
N SER A 7 -19.38 6.39 4.36
CA SER A 7 -18.77 5.91 3.11
C SER A 7 -17.57 5.01 3.38
N ILE A 8 -16.73 5.32 4.38
CA ILE A 8 -15.64 4.46 4.81
C ILE A 8 -16.19 3.11 5.32
N ALA A 9 -17.17 3.14 6.22
CA ALA A 9 -17.77 1.91 6.75
C ALA A 9 -18.44 1.06 5.66
N TYR A 10 -18.98 1.68 4.62
CA TYR A 10 -19.52 0.96 3.46
C TYR A 10 -18.40 0.31 2.64
N THR A 11 -17.30 1.02 2.39
CA THR A 11 -16.12 0.48 1.71
C THR A 11 -15.55 -0.72 2.47
N ASP A 12 -15.40 -0.62 3.78
CA ASP A 12 -14.93 -1.72 4.63
C ASP A 12 -15.82 -2.96 4.50
N LYS A 13 -17.15 -2.76 4.49
CA LYS A 13 -18.10 -3.86 4.28
C LYS A 13 -17.93 -4.51 2.91
N VAL A 14 -17.78 -3.72 1.86
CA VAL A 14 -17.57 -4.24 0.48
C VAL A 14 -16.27 -5.03 0.41
N LEU A 15 -15.19 -4.51 0.99
CA LEU A 15 -13.89 -5.20 1.04
C LEU A 15 -13.98 -6.52 1.82
N GLN A 16 -14.72 -6.53 2.93
CA GLN A 16 -14.97 -7.75 3.68
C GLN A 16 -15.73 -8.79 2.82
N GLU A 17 -16.79 -8.40 2.13
CA GLU A 17 -17.56 -9.29 1.25
C GLU A 17 -16.69 -9.85 0.11
N ILE A 18 -15.83 -9.02 -0.51
CA ILE A 18 -14.86 -9.46 -1.54
C ILE A 18 -13.89 -10.48 -0.97
N TYR A 19 -13.31 -10.19 0.21
CA TYR A 19 -12.38 -11.08 0.89
C TYR A 19 -13.02 -12.44 1.22
N GLU A 20 -14.22 -12.43 1.83
CA GLU A 20 -14.93 -13.64 2.22
C GLU A 20 -15.31 -14.49 0.99
N TYR A 21 -15.82 -13.86 -0.07
CA TYR A 21 -16.11 -14.55 -1.33
C TYR A 21 -14.85 -15.13 -1.97
N GLY A 22 -13.77 -14.35 -2.02
CA GLY A 22 -12.49 -14.79 -2.56
C GLY A 22 -11.93 -15.99 -1.79
N ARG A 23 -11.96 -15.93 -0.46
CA ARG A 23 -11.51 -17.02 0.41
C ARG A 23 -12.37 -18.28 0.23
N ASP A 24 -13.69 -18.14 0.27
CA ASP A 24 -14.62 -19.27 0.36
C ASP A 24 -14.92 -19.91 -1.01
N LYS A 25 -14.78 -19.17 -2.10
CA LYS A 25 -15.20 -19.60 -3.45
C LYS A 25 -14.09 -19.62 -4.48
N MET A 26 -13.01 -18.85 -4.28
CA MET A 26 -11.97 -18.67 -5.31
C MET A 26 -10.58 -19.14 -4.85
N ASN A 27 -10.44 -19.69 -3.65
CA ASN A 27 -9.14 -20.05 -3.08
C ASN A 27 -8.15 -18.86 -3.09
N LEU A 28 -8.59 -17.70 -2.60
CA LEU A 28 -7.85 -16.46 -2.59
C LEU A 28 -6.46 -16.66 -1.94
N GLN A 29 -5.41 -16.43 -2.70
CA GLN A 29 -4.04 -16.57 -2.22
C GLN A 29 -3.44 -15.26 -1.72
N ALA A 30 -3.76 -14.15 -2.39
CA ALA A 30 -3.32 -12.81 -2.00
C ALA A 30 -4.42 -11.79 -2.33
N MET A 31 -4.48 -10.72 -1.54
CA MET A 31 -5.32 -9.55 -1.80
C MET A 31 -4.55 -8.30 -1.38
N LEU A 32 -4.42 -7.36 -2.30
CA LEU A 32 -3.83 -6.05 -2.05
C LEU A 32 -4.93 -5.00 -2.15
N TYR A 33 -4.95 -4.09 -1.20
CA TYR A 33 -5.81 -2.92 -1.23
C TYR A 33 -4.99 -1.66 -0.99
N CYS A 34 -5.23 -0.65 -1.79
CA CYS A 34 -4.77 0.71 -1.57
C CYS A 34 -5.82 1.70 -2.08
N SER A 35 -5.85 2.89 -1.49
CA SER A 35 -6.57 4.02 -2.09
C SER A 35 -5.66 4.71 -3.12
N ASP A 36 -6.25 5.34 -4.11
CA ASP A 36 -5.55 6.18 -5.09
C ASP A 36 -5.03 7.48 -4.45
N HIS A 37 -5.78 8.06 -3.51
CA HIS A 37 -5.39 9.22 -2.71
C HIS A 37 -6.09 9.23 -1.35
N GLY A 38 -5.59 10.07 -0.44
CA GLY A 38 -6.23 10.42 0.82
C GLY A 38 -7.20 11.59 0.67
N GLU A 39 -7.75 12.05 1.81
CA GLU A 39 -8.69 13.17 1.85
C GLU A 39 -8.29 14.14 2.96
N ASP A 40 -8.14 15.42 2.63
CA ASP A 40 -8.06 16.48 3.63
C ASP A 40 -9.46 16.92 4.04
N MET A 41 -9.76 16.91 5.34
CA MET A 41 -11.10 17.19 5.84
C MET A 41 -11.55 18.65 5.62
N LYS A 42 -10.62 19.57 5.36
CA LYS A 42 -10.89 20.98 5.10
C LYS A 42 -10.89 21.30 3.62
N TYR A 43 -9.89 20.78 2.91
CA TYR A 43 -9.64 21.14 1.50
C TYR A 43 -10.02 20.02 0.52
N ARG A 44 -10.44 18.87 1.05
CA ARG A 44 -10.78 17.64 0.29
C ARG A 44 -9.57 17.19 -0.55
N HIS A 45 -9.78 16.80 -1.80
CA HIS A 45 -8.75 16.38 -2.75
C HIS A 45 -8.44 17.47 -3.77
N SER A 46 -8.32 18.74 -3.35
CA SER A 46 -7.98 19.85 -4.26
C SER A 46 -6.54 19.68 -4.78
N PRO A 47 -6.34 19.50 -6.09
CA PRO A 47 -5.00 19.29 -6.67
C PRO A 47 -4.09 20.52 -6.56
N GLU A 48 -4.64 21.67 -6.21
CA GLU A 48 -3.89 22.92 -6.08
C GLU A 48 -3.15 23.03 -4.73
N LEU A 49 -3.57 22.28 -3.72
CA LEU A 49 -3.11 22.48 -2.34
C LEU A 49 -1.98 21.58 -1.90
N ASN A 50 -1.64 20.51 -2.63
CA ASN A 50 -0.51 19.60 -2.36
C ASN A 50 -0.32 19.29 -0.86
N ASP A 51 -1.40 18.91 -0.17
CA ASP A 51 -1.38 18.59 1.26
C ASP A 51 -0.98 17.13 1.47
N PHE A 52 -0.14 16.87 2.49
CA PHE A 52 0.25 15.53 2.89
C PHE A 52 -0.93 14.65 3.34
N ASN A 53 -2.04 15.22 3.83
CA ASN A 53 -3.23 14.45 4.13
C ASN A 53 -3.83 13.77 2.90
N MET A 54 -3.63 14.34 1.70
CA MET A 54 -4.12 13.80 0.44
C MET A 54 -3.28 12.62 -0.08
N VAL A 55 -2.06 12.44 0.43
CA VAL A 55 -1.17 11.34 0.05
C VAL A 55 -1.07 10.24 1.10
N ARG A 56 -1.78 10.39 2.22
CA ARG A 56 -1.90 9.35 3.24
C ARG A 56 -3.06 8.44 2.89
N ILE A 57 -2.73 7.22 2.53
CA ILE A 57 -3.70 6.22 2.07
C ILE A 57 -3.69 4.97 2.95
N PRO A 58 -4.82 4.29 3.08
CA PRO A 58 -4.81 2.93 3.58
C PRO A 58 -4.13 2.02 2.56
N PHE A 59 -3.22 1.19 3.05
CA PHE A 59 -2.53 0.17 2.26
C PHE A 59 -2.39 -1.10 3.11
N TRP A 60 -2.83 -2.24 2.57
CA TRP A 60 -2.64 -3.52 3.23
C TRP A 60 -2.58 -4.67 2.22
N ILE A 61 -1.94 -5.75 2.62
CA ILE A 61 -1.81 -6.97 1.85
C ILE A 61 -2.22 -8.15 2.73
N TYR A 62 -3.16 -8.93 2.25
CA TYR A 62 -3.51 -10.25 2.79
C TYR A 62 -2.76 -11.32 2.00
N LEU A 63 -2.22 -12.31 2.71
CA LEU A 63 -1.66 -13.53 2.15
C LEU A 63 -2.29 -14.73 2.84
N SER A 64 -2.76 -15.71 2.05
CA SER A 64 -3.27 -16.98 2.57
C SER A 64 -2.17 -17.77 3.29
N ARG A 65 -2.57 -18.75 4.12
CA ARG A 65 -1.61 -19.64 4.77
C ARG A 65 -0.79 -20.42 3.75
N ASP A 66 -1.43 -20.87 2.66
CA ASP A 66 -0.76 -21.64 1.62
C ASP A 66 0.27 -20.78 0.88
N TYR A 67 -0.06 -19.53 0.58
CA TYR A 67 0.89 -18.57 -0.01
C TYR A 67 2.08 -18.33 0.91
N GLN A 68 1.87 -18.13 2.21
CA GLN A 68 2.93 -17.90 3.20
C GLN A 68 3.88 -19.11 3.32
N LEU A 69 3.36 -20.32 3.15
CA LEU A 69 4.16 -21.56 3.16
C LEU A 69 4.92 -21.78 1.85
N ALA A 70 4.33 -21.38 0.73
CA ALA A 70 4.94 -21.51 -0.60
C ALA A 70 6.06 -20.48 -0.84
N LEU A 71 5.88 -19.26 -0.35
CA LEU A 71 6.79 -18.11 -0.56
C LEU A 71 7.10 -17.42 0.79
N PRO A 72 7.76 -18.11 1.72
CA PRO A 72 7.97 -17.61 3.08
C PRO A 72 8.82 -16.33 3.12
N GLU A 73 9.77 -16.17 2.21
CA GLU A 73 10.62 -14.98 2.10
C GLU A 73 9.80 -13.72 1.82
N ARG A 74 8.76 -13.80 0.98
CA ARG A 74 7.85 -12.69 0.69
C ARG A 74 7.06 -12.27 1.91
N TYR A 75 6.53 -13.25 2.64
CA TYR A 75 5.82 -12.98 3.88
C TYR A 75 6.71 -12.35 4.95
N ILE A 76 7.93 -12.88 5.10
CA ILE A 76 8.91 -12.35 6.07
C ILE A 76 9.29 -10.92 5.71
N ALA A 77 9.60 -10.64 4.45
CA ALA A 77 9.94 -9.30 3.98
C ALA A 77 8.79 -8.31 4.24
N LEU A 78 7.55 -8.62 3.87
CA LEU A 78 6.39 -7.79 4.16
C LEU A 78 6.21 -7.51 5.66
N ARG A 79 6.49 -8.50 6.52
CA ARG A 79 6.44 -8.30 7.98
C ARG A 79 7.55 -7.39 8.48
N GLN A 80 8.75 -7.51 7.94
CA GLN A 80 9.89 -6.66 8.29
C GLN A 80 9.67 -5.21 7.85
N HIS A 81 9.13 -5.02 6.64
CA HIS A 81 8.89 -3.71 6.04
C HIS A 81 7.54 -3.07 6.40
N SER A 82 6.78 -3.66 7.33
CA SER A 82 5.42 -3.19 7.68
C SER A 82 5.35 -1.76 8.24
N SER A 83 6.49 -1.18 8.64
CA SER A 83 6.61 0.20 9.13
C SER A 83 7.37 1.11 8.16
N ASP A 84 7.82 0.58 7.03
CA ASP A 84 8.59 1.34 6.07
C ASP A 84 7.67 2.19 5.17
N PHE A 85 8.26 3.19 4.54
CA PHE A 85 7.52 4.03 3.61
C PHE A 85 7.17 3.26 2.34
N PHE A 86 5.96 3.49 1.86
CA PHE A 86 5.46 2.95 0.60
C PHE A 86 4.65 4.03 -0.13
N THR A 87 4.74 4.08 -1.45
CA THR A 87 3.95 4.98 -2.30
C THR A 87 3.30 4.21 -3.44
N ASN A 88 2.22 4.75 -4.01
CA ASN A 88 1.49 4.12 -5.11
C ASN A 88 2.35 3.88 -6.36
N ASP A 89 3.41 4.65 -6.55
CA ASP A 89 4.35 4.47 -7.65
C ASP A 89 5.05 3.10 -7.63
N LEU A 90 5.08 2.45 -6.47
CA LEU A 90 5.75 1.15 -6.25
C LEU A 90 4.81 -0.05 -6.43
N ILE A 91 3.52 0.16 -6.71
CA ILE A 91 2.53 -0.92 -6.82
C ILE A 91 2.91 -1.94 -7.91
N TYR A 92 3.49 -1.48 -9.01
CA TYR A 92 3.93 -2.36 -10.08
C TYR A 92 4.93 -3.42 -9.58
N ASP A 93 5.97 -2.98 -8.87
CA ASP A 93 7.02 -3.88 -8.37
C ASP A 93 6.47 -4.86 -7.34
N VAL A 94 5.61 -4.39 -6.42
CA VAL A 94 4.92 -5.26 -5.45
C VAL A 94 4.07 -6.32 -6.13
N LEU A 95 3.30 -5.95 -7.16
CA LEU A 95 2.49 -6.91 -7.90
C LEU A 95 3.36 -7.92 -8.64
N CYS A 96 4.45 -7.49 -9.28
CA CYS A 96 5.42 -8.39 -9.90
C CYS A 96 5.97 -9.39 -8.87
N GLY A 97 6.44 -8.92 -7.71
CA GLY A 97 6.94 -9.78 -6.65
C GLY A 97 5.92 -10.77 -6.11
N LEU A 98 4.69 -10.32 -5.86
CA LEU A 98 3.64 -11.19 -5.33
C LEU A 98 3.11 -12.22 -6.35
N LEU A 99 3.20 -11.93 -7.65
CA LEU A 99 2.69 -12.78 -8.74
C LEU A 99 3.77 -13.62 -9.43
N GLY A 100 5.04 -13.53 -9.01
CA GLY A 100 6.15 -14.24 -9.63
C GLY A 100 6.62 -13.62 -10.94
N GLY A 101 6.44 -12.30 -11.08
CA GLY A 101 6.83 -11.53 -12.26
C GLY A 101 8.24 -10.92 -12.19
N GLU A 102 9.14 -11.43 -11.35
CA GLU A 102 10.49 -10.87 -11.14
C GLU A 102 11.40 -10.96 -12.38
N SER A 103 11.03 -11.76 -13.35
CA SER A 103 11.73 -11.83 -14.64
C SER A 103 11.38 -10.70 -15.60
N ASP A 104 10.39 -9.86 -15.28
CA ASP A 104 10.05 -8.69 -16.08
C ASP A 104 11.19 -7.68 -16.09
N SER A 105 11.47 -7.10 -17.26
CA SER A 105 12.60 -6.19 -17.47
C SER A 105 12.47 -4.85 -16.75
N PHE A 106 11.27 -4.48 -16.33
CA PHE A 106 10.99 -3.25 -15.58
C PHE A 106 10.93 -3.46 -14.07
N TYR A 107 10.83 -4.72 -13.60
CA TYR A 107 10.82 -5.03 -12.18
C TYR A 107 12.13 -4.62 -11.48
N GLN A 108 11.97 -4.03 -10.31
CA GLN A 108 13.09 -3.65 -9.45
C GLN A 108 12.85 -4.15 -8.01
N SER A 109 13.61 -5.16 -7.57
CA SER A 109 13.47 -5.74 -6.22
C SER A 109 13.59 -4.70 -5.09
N ARG A 110 14.42 -3.67 -5.30
CA ARG A 110 14.59 -2.54 -4.37
C ARG A 110 13.35 -1.66 -4.19
N LEU A 111 12.37 -1.74 -5.09
CA LEU A 111 11.10 -1.02 -5.04
C LEU A 111 9.92 -1.91 -4.60
N ASP A 112 10.15 -3.21 -4.48
CA ASP A 112 9.16 -4.19 -4.08
C ASP A 112 9.19 -4.40 -2.56
N ILE A 113 8.19 -3.90 -1.84
CA ILE A 113 8.09 -4.04 -0.38
C ILE A 113 7.96 -5.50 0.08
N SER A 114 7.63 -6.43 -0.82
CA SER A 114 7.64 -7.87 -0.56
C SER A 114 9.00 -8.53 -0.80
N SER A 115 10.00 -7.77 -1.26
CA SER A 115 11.37 -8.24 -1.48
C SER A 115 12.25 -8.00 -0.25
N PRO A 116 13.16 -8.92 0.10
CA PRO A 116 14.21 -8.65 1.09
C PRO A 116 15.13 -7.48 0.74
N ASP A 117 15.22 -7.13 -0.55
CA ASP A 117 16.06 -6.04 -1.07
C ASP A 117 15.38 -4.67 -1.02
N TYR A 118 14.15 -4.56 -0.48
CA TYR A 118 13.42 -3.30 -0.42
C TYR A 118 14.26 -2.18 0.20
N ALA A 119 14.39 -1.05 -0.51
CA ALA A 119 15.36 -0.02 -0.16
C ALA A 119 14.73 1.37 0.05
N ILE A 120 13.39 1.47 0.06
CA ILE A 120 12.72 2.75 0.30
C ILE A 120 12.61 2.99 1.81
N ASN A 121 13.08 4.16 2.22
CA ASN A 121 13.11 4.58 3.62
C ASN A 121 12.82 6.09 3.71
N LYS A 122 12.83 6.65 4.93
CA LYS A 122 12.54 8.06 5.17
C LYS A 122 13.45 9.04 4.41
N ASP A 123 14.68 8.62 4.04
CA ASP A 123 15.65 9.51 3.42
C ASP A 123 15.53 9.56 1.89
N ASN A 124 14.82 8.61 1.28
CA ASN A 124 14.66 8.52 -0.16
C ASN A 124 13.21 8.39 -0.64
N ALA A 125 12.23 8.29 0.28
CA ALA A 125 10.83 8.21 -0.09
C ALA A 125 10.31 9.56 -0.61
N LEU A 126 9.75 9.53 -1.82
CA LEU A 126 9.17 10.69 -2.49
C LEU A 126 7.64 10.50 -2.61
N THR A 127 6.91 11.59 -2.61
CA THR A 127 5.48 11.65 -2.79
C THR A 127 5.10 12.80 -3.74
N LEU A 128 3.81 12.96 -4.04
CA LEU A 128 3.31 14.01 -4.95
C LEU A 128 4.02 13.97 -6.31
N HIS A 129 3.99 12.80 -6.96
CA HIS A 129 4.65 12.55 -8.25
C HIS A 129 6.18 12.76 -8.20
N GLY A 130 6.82 12.37 -7.09
CA GLY A 130 8.25 12.52 -6.90
C GLY A 130 8.73 13.96 -6.69
N LYS A 131 7.81 14.89 -6.41
CA LYS A 131 8.16 16.31 -6.28
C LYS A 131 8.45 16.74 -4.84
N ARG A 132 7.95 15.99 -3.85
CA ARG A 132 8.13 16.31 -2.43
C ARG A 132 8.69 15.11 -1.67
N HIS A 133 9.55 15.38 -0.73
CA HIS A 133 10.11 14.38 0.16
C HIS A 133 9.14 14.10 1.32
N VAL A 134 9.00 12.85 1.75
CA VAL A 134 8.10 12.50 2.86
C VAL A 134 8.47 13.23 4.16
N LEU A 135 9.77 13.55 4.37
CA LEU A 135 10.23 14.33 5.52
C LEU A 135 9.74 15.79 5.56
N GLU A 136 9.16 16.28 4.47
CA GLU A 136 8.52 17.59 4.46
C GLU A 136 7.12 17.57 5.12
N ASP A 137 6.60 16.39 5.45
CA ASP A 137 5.35 16.25 6.20
C ASP A 137 5.54 16.67 7.66
N PRO A 138 4.93 17.78 8.11
CA PRO A 138 5.13 18.30 9.46
C PRO A 138 4.67 17.35 10.55
N THR A 139 3.76 16.43 10.25
CA THR A 139 3.23 15.48 11.25
C THR A 139 4.14 14.27 11.49
N LEU A 140 5.17 14.06 10.66
CA LEU A 140 6.21 13.05 10.91
C LEU A 140 7.27 13.52 11.91
N ALA A 141 7.39 14.82 12.11
CA ALA A 141 8.33 15.41 13.08
C ALA A 141 7.87 15.27 14.54
N GLU A 142 6.59 14.89 14.75
CA GLU A 142 5.98 14.77 16.08
C GLU A 142 5.99 13.33 16.65
N LYS A 143 6.61 12.38 15.94
CA LYS A 143 6.79 10.99 16.37
C LYS A 143 8.24 10.67 16.61
#